data_32632d4548eaae923f4cc74dc9f5d44e
#
_entry.id   32632d4548eaae923f4cc74dc9f5d44e
#
_cell.length_a   1.000
_cell.length_b   1.000
_cell.length_c   1.000
_cell.angle_alpha   90.00
_cell.angle_beta   90.00
_cell.angle_gamma   90.00
#
_symmetry.space_group_name_H-M   'P 1'
#
loop_
_entity.id
_entity.type
_entity.pdbx_description
1 polymer ?
#
loop_
_entity_poly.entity_id
_entity_poly.type
_entity_poly.pdbx_seq_one_letter_code
_entity_poly.pdbx_strand_id
1 'polypeptide(L)'
;MKLKYYAGLCMLALMGVALTSCDDETYDVVGNPDNLVYVNIAQDFPEGMPKNSYCYGLYQTPVGAILNTEPAEVLLYAQCTKIAPQDIEVTFKIDPTAKVEGYDPFPEDGRLEVGFPDASGIGVALKEATVIIPKGSTQSNKIVANVNTANANWSAFTGTNYVLPIVISKVNGAIASDVMCQAYVGVQVDHKDGMINPEATSVPGTEITDYEGVTATYSAASLDIMDRDISNVFTSNSYVFYVPNHADKVNEEVIVNIDLGKIRKLSGLFLRYFGWYYSVKDCNILTSNDGVDFIDQGTINWGSFSPYRSVAFWAPYEMRYIRITTHSYYGGTGEGTALQRITLYE
;
A
#
# COMPACT_ATOMS: atom_id res chain seq x y z
N MET A 1 -2.66 68.37 -27.23
CA MET A 1 -3.77 67.68 -27.89
C MET A 1 -3.32 66.80 -29.09
N LYS A 2 -2.03 66.46 -29.24
CA LYS A 2 -1.51 65.63 -30.36
C LYS A 2 -1.08 64.22 -29.97
N LEU A 3 -0.96 63.95 -28.65
CA LEU A 3 -0.49 62.62 -28.16
C LEU A 3 -1.62 61.57 -28.10
N LYS A 4 -2.88 61.98 -28.00
CA LYS A 4 -4.05 61.03 -27.91
C LYS A 4 -4.41 60.37 -29.26
N TYR A 5 -4.05 61.00 -30.38
CA TYR A 5 -4.30 60.46 -31.73
C TYR A 5 -3.32 59.35 -32.11
N TYR A 6 -2.07 59.43 -31.65
CA TYR A 6 -1.07 58.40 -31.96
C TYR A 6 -1.29 57.11 -31.16
N ALA A 7 -1.84 57.20 -29.93
CA ALA A 7 -2.17 56.02 -29.13
C ALA A 7 -3.34 55.22 -29.73
N GLY A 8 -4.33 55.92 -30.32
CA GLY A 8 -5.45 55.27 -31.01
C GLY A 8 -5.04 54.56 -32.31
N LEU A 9 -4.12 55.16 -33.06
CA LEU A 9 -3.65 54.57 -34.32
C LEU A 9 -2.74 53.36 -34.08
N CYS A 10 -1.92 53.35 -33.04
CA CYS A 10 -1.11 52.20 -32.66
C CYS A 10 -1.97 51.01 -32.13
N MET A 11 -3.08 51.28 -31.41
CA MET A 11 -4.00 50.21 -30.99
C MET A 11 -4.75 49.60 -32.17
N LEU A 12 -5.16 50.39 -33.18
CA LEU A 12 -5.80 49.85 -34.37
C LEU A 12 -4.81 49.04 -35.24
N ALA A 13 -3.52 49.47 -35.32
CA ALA A 13 -2.51 48.71 -36.03
C ALA A 13 -2.15 47.39 -35.32
N LEU A 14 -2.16 47.34 -33.98
CA LEU A 14 -1.95 46.11 -33.21
C LEU A 14 -3.14 45.15 -33.28
N MET A 15 -4.37 45.64 -33.37
CA MET A 15 -5.53 44.77 -33.62
C MET A 15 -5.60 44.22 -35.05
N GLY A 16 -5.09 44.96 -36.04
CA GLY A 16 -5.03 44.53 -37.42
C GLY A 16 -4.00 43.43 -37.66
N VAL A 17 -2.91 43.40 -36.91
CA VAL A 17 -1.87 42.35 -37.03
C VAL A 17 -2.29 41.07 -36.32
N ALA A 18 -3.15 41.18 -35.29
CA ALA A 18 -3.67 39.98 -34.60
C ALA A 18 -4.75 39.22 -35.41
N LEU A 19 -5.34 39.85 -36.43
CA LEU A 19 -6.38 39.19 -37.26
C LEU A 19 -5.82 38.66 -38.59
N THR A 20 -4.57 38.93 -38.98
CA THR A 20 -3.94 38.39 -40.16
C THR A 20 -2.99 37.20 -39.90
N SER A 21 -2.92 36.75 -38.65
CA SER A 21 -2.12 35.57 -38.27
C SER A 21 -2.95 34.25 -38.28
N CYS A 22 -4.09 34.22 -38.90
CA CYS A 22 -4.69 32.98 -39.43
C CYS A 22 -4.33 32.95 -40.90
N ASP A 23 -3.08 32.65 -41.23
CA ASP A 23 -2.82 31.94 -42.45
C ASP A 23 -3.63 30.64 -42.36
N ASP A 24 -4.55 30.48 -43.30
CA ASP A 24 -5.11 29.19 -43.68
C ASP A 24 -3.98 28.31 -44.28
N GLU A 25 -2.91 28.06 -43.49
CA GLU A 25 -2.19 26.84 -43.70
C GLU A 25 -3.17 25.74 -43.25
N THR A 26 -3.93 25.26 -44.22
CA THR A 26 -4.51 23.92 -44.18
C THR A 26 -3.30 23.00 -43.98
N TYR A 27 -2.89 22.81 -42.73
CA TYR A 27 -2.16 21.61 -42.41
C TYR A 27 -3.10 20.49 -42.83
N ASP A 28 -2.82 19.88 -43.96
CA ASP A 28 -3.25 18.53 -44.23
C ASP A 28 -2.70 17.72 -43.07
N VAL A 29 -3.46 17.68 -41.98
CA VAL A 29 -3.24 16.75 -40.91
C VAL A 29 -3.46 15.40 -41.60
N VAL A 30 -2.36 14.81 -42.06
CA VAL A 30 -2.30 13.43 -42.48
C VAL A 30 -2.54 12.60 -41.24
N GLY A 31 -3.68 12.86 -40.60
CA GLY A 31 -4.22 12.09 -39.51
C GLY A 31 -5.06 10.97 -40.07
N ASN A 32 -5.03 9.84 -39.43
CA ASN A 32 -5.93 8.74 -39.79
C ASN A 32 -7.37 9.28 -39.80
N PRO A 33 -8.10 9.26 -40.94
CA PRO A 33 -9.47 9.77 -41.03
C PRO A 33 -10.45 8.93 -40.19
N ASP A 34 -10.04 7.75 -39.73
CA ASP A 34 -10.86 6.82 -38.98
C ASP A 34 -11.11 7.32 -37.55
N ASN A 35 -12.20 6.88 -36.95
CA ASN A 35 -12.47 7.07 -35.55
C ASN A 35 -11.76 5.96 -34.78
N LEU A 36 -10.64 6.29 -34.16
CA LEU A 36 -9.81 5.33 -33.44
C LEU A 36 -10.26 5.24 -31.95
N VAL A 37 -10.42 4.01 -31.49
CA VAL A 37 -10.71 3.72 -30.06
C VAL A 37 -9.42 3.37 -29.34
N TYR A 38 -9.22 3.99 -28.19
CA TYR A 38 -8.07 3.77 -27.31
C TYR A 38 -8.52 3.66 -25.86
N VAL A 39 -7.64 3.14 -25.00
CA VAL A 39 -7.89 3.07 -23.56
C VAL A 39 -7.13 4.18 -22.84
N ASN A 40 -7.74 4.71 -21.78
CA ASN A 40 -7.11 5.70 -20.91
C ASN A 40 -7.36 5.37 -19.45
N ILE A 41 -6.34 5.58 -18.61
CA ILE A 41 -6.43 5.59 -17.17
C ILE A 41 -6.44 7.05 -16.72
N ALA A 42 -7.45 7.45 -15.96
CA ALA A 42 -7.58 8.81 -15.45
C ALA A 42 -6.75 9.03 -14.16
N GLN A 43 -5.52 8.56 -14.16
CA GLN A 43 -4.63 8.60 -12.99
C GLN A 43 -3.19 8.87 -13.45
N ASP A 44 -2.40 9.52 -12.59
CA ASP A 44 -0.99 9.74 -12.86
C ASP A 44 -0.22 8.42 -12.82
N PHE A 45 0.73 8.23 -13.76
CA PHE A 45 1.55 7.02 -13.73
C PHE A 45 2.76 7.23 -12.82
N PRO A 46 3.08 6.20 -12.01
CA PRO A 46 4.30 6.21 -11.22
C PRO A 46 5.56 6.25 -12.08
N GLU A 47 6.61 6.86 -11.55
CA GLU A 47 7.92 6.86 -12.19
C GLU A 47 8.42 5.43 -12.45
N GLY A 48 8.95 5.18 -13.65
CA GLY A 48 9.45 3.87 -14.05
C GLY A 48 8.40 2.87 -14.53
N MET A 49 7.12 3.27 -14.60
CA MET A 49 6.05 2.44 -15.15
C MET A 49 5.67 2.90 -16.57
N PRO A 50 5.09 2.01 -17.41
CA PRO A 50 4.58 2.39 -18.72
C PRO A 50 3.55 3.51 -18.61
N LYS A 51 3.43 4.33 -19.66
CA LYS A 51 2.31 5.27 -19.77
C LYS A 51 0.98 4.51 -19.67
N ASN A 52 -0.05 5.21 -19.15
CA ASN A 52 -1.37 4.60 -18.99
C ASN A 52 -1.39 3.44 -17.98
N SER A 53 -0.62 3.57 -16.91
CA SER A 53 -0.52 2.60 -15.81
C SER A 53 -1.16 3.11 -14.54
N TYR A 54 -1.68 2.18 -13.75
CA TYR A 54 -1.97 2.38 -12.34
C TYR A 54 -1.19 1.36 -11.52
N CYS A 55 -0.52 1.82 -10.47
CA CYS A 55 0.35 0.95 -9.67
C CYS A 55 -0.18 0.77 -8.25
N TYR A 56 -0.17 -0.47 -7.80
CA TYR A 56 -0.41 -0.86 -6.42
C TYR A 56 0.90 -1.07 -5.69
N GLY A 57 0.96 -0.60 -4.45
CA GLY A 57 1.98 -1.04 -3.52
C GLY A 57 1.50 -2.29 -2.77
N LEU A 58 2.38 -3.26 -2.60
CA LEU A 58 2.12 -4.50 -1.90
C LEU A 58 3.30 -4.84 -0.99
N TYR A 59 3.00 -5.15 0.27
CA TYR A 59 3.96 -5.78 1.17
C TYR A 59 3.85 -7.30 1.06
N GLN A 60 4.93 -7.95 0.66
CA GLN A 60 5.09 -9.40 0.75
C GLN A 60 5.74 -9.73 2.08
N THR A 61 5.00 -10.37 2.97
CA THR A 61 5.40 -10.64 4.36
C THR A 61 5.27 -12.12 4.69
N PRO A 62 5.84 -12.61 5.80
CA PRO A 62 5.64 -14.00 6.25
C PRO A 62 4.18 -14.39 6.52
N VAL A 63 3.31 -13.43 6.79
CA VAL A 63 1.88 -13.70 6.99
C VAL A 63 1.06 -13.58 5.70
N GLY A 64 1.71 -13.27 4.58
CA GLY A 64 1.09 -13.14 3.26
C GLY A 64 1.25 -11.76 2.63
N ALA A 65 0.55 -11.55 1.52
CA ALA A 65 0.58 -10.29 0.79
C ALA A 65 -0.48 -9.32 1.32
N ILE A 66 -0.07 -8.08 1.54
CA ILE A 66 -0.92 -7.03 2.07
C ILE A 66 -0.79 -5.79 1.17
N LEU A 67 -1.91 -5.25 0.68
CA LEU A 67 -1.90 -3.97 -0.03
C LEU A 67 -1.54 -2.85 0.95
N ASN A 68 -0.59 -2.00 0.55
CA ASN A 68 -0.22 -0.80 1.31
C ASN A 68 -0.96 0.45 0.82
N THR A 69 -1.80 0.32 -0.21
CA THR A 69 -2.61 1.38 -0.80
C THR A 69 -4.08 1.00 -0.82
N GLU A 70 -4.94 1.95 -0.51
CA GLU A 70 -6.41 1.84 -0.62
C GLU A 70 -6.91 2.82 -1.68
N PRO A 71 -8.02 2.51 -2.37
CA PRO A 71 -8.66 1.23 -2.63
C PRO A 71 -8.07 0.53 -3.86
N ALA A 72 -8.23 -0.77 -3.93
CA ALA A 72 -7.76 -1.63 -5.00
C ALA A 72 -8.63 -1.56 -6.27
N GLU A 73 -9.05 -0.40 -6.73
CA GLU A 73 -9.82 -0.22 -7.96
C GLU A 73 -9.09 0.64 -8.98
N VAL A 74 -8.76 0.07 -10.14
CA VAL A 74 -8.27 0.83 -11.30
C VAL A 74 -9.44 1.27 -12.15
N LEU A 75 -9.51 2.56 -12.45
CA LEU A 75 -10.55 3.13 -13.29
C LEU A 75 -10.03 3.36 -14.70
N LEU A 76 -10.62 2.65 -15.66
CA LEU A 76 -10.29 2.72 -17.09
C LEU A 76 -11.46 3.30 -17.87
N TYR A 77 -11.15 3.91 -19.03
CA TYR A 77 -12.15 4.37 -19.97
C TYR A 77 -11.75 3.96 -21.39
N ALA A 78 -12.73 3.51 -22.19
CA ALA A 78 -12.59 3.51 -23.63
C ALA A 78 -12.87 4.92 -24.13
N GLN A 79 -11.98 5.45 -24.96
CA GLN A 79 -12.15 6.76 -25.59
C GLN A 79 -12.01 6.63 -27.11
N CYS A 80 -12.59 7.58 -27.86
CA CYS A 80 -12.40 7.64 -29.29
C CYS A 80 -11.95 9.03 -29.74
N THR A 81 -11.21 9.07 -30.84
CA THR A 81 -10.60 10.29 -31.38
C THR A 81 -11.61 11.29 -31.94
N LYS A 82 -12.82 10.85 -32.28
CA LYS A 82 -13.91 11.68 -32.79
C LYS A 82 -15.21 11.32 -32.08
N ILE A 83 -16.19 12.23 -32.11
CA ILE A 83 -17.52 11.97 -31.58
C ILE A 83 -18.10 10.71 -32.28
N ALA A 84 -18.57 9.78 -31.46
CA ALA A 84 -19.14 8.51 -31.94
C ALA A 84 -20.40 8.76 -32.75
N PRO A 85 -20.45 8.35 -34.04
CA PRO A 85 -21.65 8.54 -34.90
C PRO A 85 -22.78 7.56 -34.56
N GLN A 86 -22.45 6.49 -33.85
CA GLN A 86 -23.31 5.43 -33.34
C GLN A 86 -22.69 4.91 -32.02
N ASP A 87 -23.41 4.05 -31.33
CA ASP A 87 -22.84 3.36 -30.16
C ASP A 87 -21.65 2.50 -30.61
N ILE A 88 -20.53 2.61 -29.87
CA ILE A 88 -19.31 1.82 -30.09
C ILE A 88 -19.15 0.88 -28.90
N GLU A 89 -19.23 -0.42 -29.18
CA GLU A 89 -18.98 -1.44 -28.17
C GLU A 89 -17.49 -1.78 -28.10
N VAL A 90 -16.90 -1.74 -26.91
CA VAL A 90 -15.49 -2.03 -26.68
C VAL A 90 -15.36 -3.12 -25.64
N THR A 91 -14.68 -4.21 -25.98
CA THR A 91 -14.40 -5.32 -25.06
C THR A 91 -12.94 -5.35 -24.68
N PHE A 92 -12.66 -5.48 -23.40
CA PHE A 92 -11.34 -5.60 -22.82
C PHE A 92 -11.05 -7.01 -22.36
N LYS A 93 -9.79 -7.38 -22.28
CA LYS A 93 -9.32 -8.58 -21.60
C LYS A 93 -8.03 -8.27 -20.82
N ILE A 94 -7.79 -9.00 -19.76
CA ILE A 94 -6.48 -9.09 -19.12
C ILE A 94 -5.65 -10.06 -19.94
N ASP A 95 -4.45 -9.63 -20.35
CA ASP A 95 -3.56 -10.45 -21.17
C ASP A 95 -2.12 -10.41 -20.61
N PRO A 96 -1.77 -11.35 -19.72
CA PRO A 96 -0.44 -11.37 -19.11
C PRO A 96 0.69 -11.66 -20.13
N THR A 97 0.36 -12.03 -21.35
CA THR A 97 1.32 -12.33 -22.43
C THR A 97 1.46 -11.20 -23.44
N ALA A 98 0.63 -10.15 -23.33
CA ALA A 98 0.71 -9.01 -24.23
C ALA A 98 2.02 -8.24 -24.04
N LYS A 99 2.59 -7.80 -25.17
CA LYS A 99 3.80 -6.95 -25.14
C LYS A 99 3.45 -5.59 -24.55
N VAL A 100 4.28 -5.11 -23.64
CA VAL A 100 4.17 -3.75 -23.08
C VAL A 100 4.72 -2.75 -24.10
N GLU A 101 3.82 -1.90 -24.63
CA GLU A 101 4.19 -0.93 -25.65
C GLU A 101 4.95 0.27 -25.10
N GLY A 102 5.95 0.73 -25.85
CA GLY A 102 6.72 1.93 -25.52
C GLY A 102 7.59 1.81 -24.28
N TYR A 103 7.72 0.61 -23.76
CA TYR A 103 8.54 0.31 -22.60
C TYR A 103 9.57 -0.78 -22.96
N ASP A 104 10.84 -0.50 -22.71
CA ASP A 104 11.85 -1.55 -22.69
C ASP A 104 11.72 -2.29 -21.35
N PRO A 105 11.22 -3.54 -21.36
CA PRO A 105 10.98 -4.27 -20.11
C PRO A 105 12.26 -4.59 -19.35
N PHE A 106 13.44 -4.35 -19.96
CA PHE A 106 14.72 -4.63 -19.35
C PHE A 106 15.70 -3.47 -19.55
N PRO A 107 15.57 -2.39 -18.78
CA PRO A 107 16.77 -1.66 -18.48
C PRO A 107 17.74 -2.67 -17.83
N GLU A 108 19.03 -2.54 -18.08
CA GLU A 108 20.10 -3.45 -17.60
C GLU A 108 20.07 -3.74 -16.07
N ASP A 109 19.19 -3.05 -15.33
CA ASP A 109 18.98 -3.14 -13.90
C ASP A 109 17.77 -3.99 -13.46
N GLY A 110 17.04 -4.64 -14.37
CA GLY A 110 16.04 -5.67 -14.07
C GLY A 110 14.83 -5.22 -13.24
N ARG A 111 14.41 -3.96 -13.34
CA ARG A 111 13.41 -3.36 -12.45
C ARG A 111 11.95 -3.67 -12.75
N LEU A 112 11.64 -4.20 -13.93
CA LEU A 112 10.25 -4.47 -14.30
C LEU A 112 10.09 -5.88 -14.89
N GLU A 113 9.22 -6.67 -14.31
CA GLU A 113 8.79 -7.94 -14.87
C GLU A 113 7.43 -7.79 -15.55
N VAL A 114 7.32 -8.23 -16.80
CA VAL A 114 6.07 -8.21 -17.55
C VAL A 114 5.27 -9.45 -17.25
N GLY A 115 3.98 -9.25 -16.94
CA GLY A 115 3.09 -10.32 -16.54
C GLY A 115 3.18 -10.64 -15.07
N PHE A 116 2.49 -11.69 -14.66
CA PHE A 116 2.47 -12.19 -13.30
C PHE A 116 3.03 -13.61 -13.30
N PRO A 117 3.80 -14.03 -12.28
CA PRO A 117 4.40 -15.35 -12.22
C PRO A 117 3.41 -16.51 -12.32
N ASP A 118 2.19 -16.28 -11.86
CA ASP A 118 1.08 -17.23 -11.94
C ASP A 118 -0.12 -16.59 -12.63
N ALA A 119 -0.29 -16.90 -13.92
CA ALA A 119 -1.42 -16.40 -14.70
C ALA A 119 -2.78 -16.92 -14.24
N SER A 120 -2.84 -18.04 -13.50
CA SER A 120 -4.07 -18.61 -12.96
C SER A 120 -4.47 -18.00 -11.62
N GLY A 121 -3.51 -17.42 -10.88
CA GLY A 121 -3.68 -16.80 -9.57
C GLY A 121 -3.66 -15.27 -9.60
N ILE A 122 -3.86 -14.65 -10.77
CA ILE A 122 -3.88 -13.19 -10.90
C ILE A 122 -4.96 -12.61 -9.99
N GLY A 123 -4.54 -11.87 -8.98
CA GLY A 123 -5.45 -11.15 -8.09
C GLY A 123 -6.16 -9.95 -8.75
N VAL A 124 -6.18 -9.85 -10.09
CA VAL A 124 -6.79 -8.76 -10.86
C VAL A 124 -7.92 -9.32 -11.70
N ALA A 125 -9.09 -8.70 -11.62
CA ALA A 125 -10.25 -9.05 -12.42
C ALA A 125 -10.95 -7.79 -12.95
N LEU A 126 -11.48 -7.84 -14.17
CA LEU A 126 -12.37 -6.82 -14.70
C LEU A 126 -13.79 -7.06 -14.15
N LYS A 127 -14.39 -6.02 -13.57
CA LYS A 127 -15.77 -6.09 -13.07
C LYS A 127 -16.77 -6.23 -14.21
N GLU A 128 -16.50 -5.53 -15.30
CA GLU A 128 -17.21 -5.63 -16.58
C GLU A 128 -16.16 -5.62 -17.70
N ALA A 129 -16.22 -6.59 -18.59
CA ALA A 129 -15.27 -6.68 -19.69
C ALA A 129 -15.66 -5.83 -20.90
N THR A 130 -16.96 -5.48 -21.05
CA THR A 130 -17.48 -4.76 -22.22
C THR A 130 -18.16 -3.47 -21.79
N VAL A 131 -17.85 -2.38 -22.49
CA VAL A 131 -18.43 -1.05 -22.27
C VAL A 131 -18.88 -0.45 -23.60
N ILE A 132 -19.71 0.59 -23.52
CA ILE A 132 -20.23 1.31 -24.68
C ILE A 132 -19.77 2.76 -24.62
N ILE A 133 -19.20 3.27 -25.71
CA ILE A 133 -19.09 4.71 -25.98
C ILE A 133 -20.41 5.12 -26.64
N PRO A 134 -21.29 5.90 -25.96
CA PRO A 134 -22.58 6.25 -26.51
C PRO A 134 -22.46 7.11 -27.78
N LYS A 135 -23.41 6.99 -28.68
CA LYS A 135 -23.56 7.93 -29.79
C LYS A 135 -23.55 9.36 -29.30
N GLY A 136 -22.76 10.22 -29.94
CA GLY A 136 -22.60 11.62 -29.56
C GLY A 136 -21.57 11.87 -28.47
N SER A 137 -20.93 10.81 -27.92
CA SER A 137 -19.87 10.90 -26.92
C SER A 137 -18.50 10.55 -27.52
N THR A 138 -17.45 10.87 -26.77
CA THR A 138 -16.07 10.45 -27.07
C THR A 138 -15.54 9.48 -26.00
N GLN A 139 -16.33 9.14 -24.99
CA GLN A 139 -15.89 8.35 -23.84
C GLN A 139 -16.99 7.39 -23.37
N SER A 140 -16.58 6.20 -22.93
CA SER A 140 -17.46 5.18 -22.34
C SER A 140 -17.75 5.47 -20.86
N ASN A 141 -18.59 4.63 -20.26
CA ASN A 141 -18.59 4.41 -18.82
C ASN A 141 -17.20 3.93 -18.37
N LYS A 142 -16.92 4.13 -17.07
CA LYS A 142 -15.69 3.60 -16.46
C LYS A 142 -15.73 2.08 -16.39
N ILE A 143 -14.57 1.48 -16.63
CA ILE A 143 -14.29 0.07 -16.38
C ILE A 143 -13.54 0.00 -15.06
N VAL A 144 -13.84 -0.98 -14.26
CA VAL A 144 -13.19 -1.20 -12.97
C VAL A 144 -12.39 -2.49 -13.03
N ALA A 145 -11.09 -2.39 -12.79
CA ALA A 145 -10.25 -3.55 -12.48
C ALA A 145 -10.02 -3.60 -10.98
N ASN A 146 -10.38 -4.72 -10.36
CA ASN A 146 -10.19 -4.95 -8.93
C ASN A 146 -8.93 -5.77 -8.69
N VAL A 147 -8.19 -5.43 -7.65
CA VAL A 147 -7.09 -6.23 -7.12
C VAL A 147 -7.52 -6.91 -5.84
N ASN A 148 -7.34 -8.23 -5.77
CA ASN A 148 -7.63 -9.03 -4.59
C ASN A 148 -6.41 -9.86 -4.18
N THR A 149 -5.79 -9.49 -3.08
CA THR A 149 -4.59 -10.18 -2.57
C THR A 149 -4.86 -11.59 -2.04
N ALA A 150 -6.10 -11.90 -1.66
CA ALA A 150 -6.45 -13.22 -1.13
C ALA A 150 -6.44 -14.34 -2.18
N ASN A 151 -6.59 -14.00 -3.47
CA ASN A 151 -6.73 -14.98 -4.55
C ASN A 151 -5.43 -15.22 -5.35
N ALA A 152 -4.37 -14.48 -5.08
CA ALA A 152 -3.13 -14.58 -5.83
C ALA A 152 -2.08 -15.37 -5.05
N ASN A 153 -1.29 -16.17 -5.76
CA ASN A 153 -0.10 -16.81 -5.19
C ASN A 153 1.06 -15.82 -5.13
N TRP A 154 1.00 -14.91 -4.18
CA TRP A 154 1.99 -13.84 -4.04
C TRP A 154 3.39 -14.33 -3.67
N SER A 155 3.52 -15.56 -3.14
CA SER A 155 4.83 -16.15 -2.85
C SER A 155 5.68 -16.39 -4.11
N ALA A 156 5.06 -16.43 -5.28
CA ALA A 156 5.76 -16.53 -6.57
C ALA A 156 6.37 -15.19 -7.04
N PHE A 157 6.02 -14.07 -6.38
CA PHE A 157 6.53 -12.74 -6.71
C PHE A 157 7.87 -12.53 -6.02
N THR A 158 8.96 -12.82 -6.72
CA THR A 158 10.34 -12.68 -6.20
C THR A 158 11.01 -11.37 -6.62
N GLY A 159 10.48 -10.70 -7.64
CA GLY A 159 10.92 -9.37 -8.08
C GLY A 159 10.20 -8.24 -7.34
N THR A 160 10.50 -7.00 -7.74
CA THR A 160 9.98 -5.80 -7.09
C THR A 160 8.88 -5.08 -7.87
N ASN A 161 8.83 -5.24 -9.20
CA ASN A 161 7.87 -4.56 -10.06
C ASN A 161 7.28 -5.51 -11.09
N TYR A 162 5.98 -5.54 -11.16
CA TYR A 162 5.22 -6.36 -12.11
C TYR A 162 4.22 -5.50 -12.88
N VAL A 163 3.97 -5.85 -14.14
CA VAL A 163 3.00 -5.17 -15.00
C VAL A 163 2.07 -6.17 -15.63
N LEU A 164 0.77 -5.91 -15.51
CA LEU A 164 -0.29 -6.70 -16.12
C LEU A 164 -1.03 -5.88 -17.16
N PRO A 165 -0.90 -6.21 -18.47
CA PRO A 165 -1.62 -5.52 -19.53
C PRO A 165 -3.13 -5.82 -19.51
N ILE A 166 -3.91 -4.77 -19.69
CA ILE A 166 -5.34 -4.80 -20.01
C ILE A 166 -5.47 -4.29 -21.42
N VAL A 167 -5.90 -5.13 -22.36
CA VAL A 167 -5.91 -4.83 -23.78
C VAL A 167 -7.33 -4.73 -24.33
N ILE A 168 -7.52 -3.88 -25.34
CA ILE A 168 -8.73 -3.90 -26.15
C ILE A 168 -8.69 -5.17 -26.99
N SER A 169 -9.64 -6.07 -26.77
CA SER A 169 -9.75 -7.35 -27.48
C SER A 169 -10.70 -7.30 -28.67
N LYS A 170 -11.68 -6.37 -28.64
CA LYS A 170 -12.65 -6.21 -29.70
C LYS A 170 -13.24 -4.80 -29.67
N VAL A 171 -13.48 -4.25 -30.89
CA VAL A 171 -14.24 -3.01 -31.10
C VAL A 171 -15.28 -3.25 -32.16
N ASN A 172 -16.54 -2.89 -31.89
CA ASN A 172 -17.63 -2.90 -32.84
C ASN A 172 -18.08 -1.45 -33.12
N GLY A 173 -18.13 -1.04 -34.36
CA GLY A 173 -18.58 0.32 -34.77
C GLY A 173 -17.45 1.36 -34.91
N ALA A 174 -16.20 0.97 -34.69
CA ALA A 174 -14.99 1.78 -34.89
C ALA A 174 -13.76 0.88 -35.03
N ILE A 175 -12.58 1.47 -35.16
CA ILE A 175 -11.28 0.76 -35.25
C ILE A 175 -10.50 0.94 -33.95
N ALA A 176 -9.89 -0.14 -33.45
CA ALA A 176 -8.98 -0.02 -32.32
C ALA A 176 -7.69 0.73 -32.73
N SER A 177 -7.18 1.58 -31.85
CA SER A 177 -5.88 2.22 -32.05
C SER A 177 -4.76 1.18 -31.97
N ASP A 178 -3.79 1.27 -32.85
CA ASP A 178 -2.60 0.41 -32.81
C ASP A 178 -1.58 0.84 -31.74
N VAL A 179 -1.70 2.06 -31.24
CA VAL A 179 -0.68 2.68 -30.37
C VAL A 179 -1.14 2.82 -28.91
N MET A 180 -2.44 2.94 -28.66
CA MET A 180 -3.01 3.17 -27.33
C MET A 180 -4.12 2.17 -27.00
N CYS A 181 -3.94 0.93 -27.40
CA CYS A 181 -4.92 -0.14 -27.18
C CYS A 181 -4.72 -0.87 -25.83
N GLN A 182 -3.77 -0.45 -25.03
CA GLN A 182 -3.41 -1.09 -23.78
C GLN A 182 -3.40 -0.10 -22.62
N ALA A 183 -3.82 -0.59 -21.45
CA ALA A 183 -3.58 0.01 -20.14
C ALA A 183 -2.91 -1.02 -19.25
N TYR A 184 -2.32 -0.57 -18.16
CA TYR A 184 -1.51 -1.45 -17.32
C TYR A 184 -1.89 -1.34 -15.86
N VAL A 185 -1.96 -2.48 -15.21
CA VAL A 185 -1.97 -2.57 -13.74
C VAL A 185 -0.57 -2.95 -13.30
N GLY A 186 0.09 -2.04 -12.58
CA GLY A 186 1.37 -2.29 -11.97
C GLY A 186 1.22 -2.79 -10.54
N VAL A 187 2.16 -3.62 -10.10
CA VAL A 187 2.29 -4.02 -8.70
C VAL A 187 3.75 -3.84 -8.29
N GLN A 188 3.97 -2.95 -7.33
CA GLN A 188 5.28 -2.78 -6.69
C GLN A 188 5.29 -3.64 -5.42
N VAL A 189 6.17 -4.62 -5.38
CA VAL A 189 6.30 -5.56 -4.26
C VAL A 189 7.46 -5.12 -3.39
N ASP A 190 7.16 -4.83 -2.13
CA ASP A 190 8.15 -4.55 -1.10
C ASP A 190 8.22 -5.75 -0.16
N HIS A 191 9.35 -6.46 -0.22
CA HIS A 191 9.58 -7.67 0.58
C HIS A 191 9.95 -7.27 2.01
N LYS A 192 9.22 -7.80 2.97
CA LYS A 192 9.40 -7.57 4.41
C LYS A 192 9.66 -8.88 5.12
N ASP A 193 10.69 -8.93 5.93
CA ASP A 193 11.02 -10.10 6.74
C ASP A 193 10.02 -10.33 7.88
N GLY A 194 9.18 -9.32 8.19
CA GLY A 194 8.13 -9.37 9.19
C GLY A 194 7.15 -8.20 9.06
N MET A 195 6.19 -8.15 9.96
CA MET A 195 5.15 -7.10 9.94
C MET A 195 5.54 -5.81 10.67
N ILE A 196 6.57 -5.83 11.50
CA ILE A 196 6.98 -4.64 12.26
C ILE A 196 7.50 -3.56 11.31
N ASN A 197 6.98 -2.34 11.47
CA ASN A 197 7.52 -1.13 10.84
C ASN A 197 8.45 -0.41 11.82
N PRO A 198 9.77 -0.58 11.70
CA PRO A 198 10.73 0.03 12.64
C PRO A 198 10.86 1.55 12.49
N GLU A 199 10.35 2.11 11.39
CA GLU A 199 10.42 3.56 11.11
C GLU A 199 9.22 4.32 11.71
N ALA A 200 8.19 3.61 12.17
CA ALA A 200 7.00 4.24 12.70
C ALA A 200 7.27 4.88 14.08
N THR A 201 6.88 6.13 14.22
CA THR A 201 7.01 6.89 15.49
C THR A 201 5.78 6.76 16.38
N SER A 202 4.67 6.27 15.85
CA SER A 202 3.41 6.05 16.55
C SER A 202 2.67 4.85 15.96
N VAL A 203 1.73 4.29 16.71
CA VAL A 203 0.85 3.24 16.21
C VAL A 203 -0.33 3.89 15.51
N PRO A 204 -0.62 3.55 14.24
CA PRO A 204 -1.80 4.05 13.54
C PRO A 204 -3.07 3.34 14.01
N GLY A 205 -4.24 3.89 13.67
CA GLY A 205 -5.54 3.28 13.95
C GLY A 205 -6.19 3.80 15.23
N THR A 206 -7.18 3.04 15.72
CA THR A 206 -7.99 3.39 16.89
C THR A 206 -7.64 2.48 18.06
N GLU A 207 -7.48 3.07 19.25
CA GLU A 207 -7.28 2.30 20.48
C GLU A 207 -8.48 1.40 20.75
N ILE A 208 -8.20 0.12 21.04
CA ILE A 208 -9.23 -0.82 21.51
C ILE A 208 -9.58 -0.45 22.94
N THR A 209 -10.86 -0.26 23.20
CA THR A 209 -11.38 0.03 24.54
C THR A 209 -12.08 -1.17 25.18
N ASP A 210 -12.50 -2.14 24.38
CA ASP A 210 -13.12 -3.39 24.82
C ASP A 210 -12.10 -4.53 24.83
N TYR A 211 -11.70 -4.93 26.01
CA TYR A 211 -10.78 -6.03 26.27
C TYR A 211 -11.50 -7.29 26.78
N GLU A 212 -12.81 -7.43 26.59
CA GLU A 212 -13.53 -8.64 26.97
C GLU A 212 -12.93 -9.89 26.29
N GLY A 213 -12.61 -10.90 27.08
CA GLY A 213 -11.98 -12.13 26.62
C GLY A 213 -10.50 -12.03 26.28
N VAL A 214 -9.88 -10.85 26.37
CA VAL A 214 -8.44 -10.68 26.17
C VAL A 214 -7.72 -11.07 27.47
N THR A 215 -6.71 -11.93 27.36
CA THR A 215 -5.90 -12.35 28.51
C THR A 215 -4.42 -12.14 28.24
N ALA A 216 -3.64 -11.97 29.30
CA ALA A 216 -2.20 -11.91 29.23
C ALA A 216 -1.56 -12.77 30.32
N THR A 217 -0.42 -13.37 29.97
CA THR A 217 0.47 -14.08 30.90
C THR A 217 1.91 -13.61 30.67
N TYR A 218 2.78 -13.82 31.64
CA TYR A 218 4.20 -13.56 31.44
C TYR A 218 5.05 -14.69 32.02
N SER A 219 6.27 -14.80 31.55
CA SER A 219 7.31 -15.65 32.09
C SER A 219 8.67 -14.97 32.02
N ALA A 220 9.48 -15.21 33.01
CA ALA A 220 10.89 -14.85 33.06
C ALA A 220 11.63 -15.94 33.82
N ALA A 221 12.93 -16.10 33.60
CA ALA A 221 13.71 -17.13 34.26
C ALA A 221 14.06 -16.75 35.72
N SER A 222 13.95 -15.44 36.10
CA SER A 222 14.19 -14.94 37.41
C SER A 222 13.14 -15.40 38.42
N LEU A 223 13.60 -15.76 39.64
CA LEU A 223 12.73 -16.07 40.75
C LEU A 223 12.31 -14.83 41.58
N ASP A 224 12.90 -13.67 41.29
CA ASP A 224 12.68 -12.43 42.04
C ASP A 224 11.63 -11.49 41.41
N ILE A 225 10.70 -12.07 40.65
CA ILE A 225 9.64 -11.32 39.97
C ILE A 225 8.65 -10.78 41.02
N MET A 226 8.43 -9.46 41.01
CA MET A 226 7.33 -8.85 41.75
C MET A 226 6.09 -8.76 40.86
N ASP A 227 5.13 -9.63 41.08
CA ASP A 227 3.87 -9.70 40.37
C ASP A 227 2.77 -8.90 41.07
N ARG A 228 2.00 -8.14 40.31
CA ARG A 228 0.82 -7.40 40.74
C ARG A 228 -0.43 -7.75 39.95
N ASP A 229 -0.44 -8.86 39.27
CA ASP A 229 -1.56 -9.30 38.42
C ASP A 229 -1.52 -8.75 36.99
N ILE A 230 -0.89 -9.51 36.09
CA ILE A 230 -0.78 -9.23 34.67
C ILE A 230 -2.15 -9.14 33.97
N SER A 231 -3.24 -9.72 34.53
CA SER A 231 -4.58 -9.63 33.95
C SER A 231 -5.06 -8.18 33.79
N ASN A 232 -4.52 -7.27 34.59
CA ASN A 232 -4.84 -5.84 34.54
C ASN A 232 -3.98 -5.05 33.54
N VAL A 233 -3.12 -5.69 32.76
CA VAL A 233 -2.14 -4.99 31.89
C VAL A 233 -2.78 -4.04 30.86
N PHE A 234 -4.02 -4.26 30.49
CA PHE A 234 -4.74 -3.43 29.52
C PHE A 234 -5.38 -2.18 30.14
N THR A 235 -5.55 -2.14 31.46
CA THR A 235 -6.24 -1.05 32.17
C THR A 235 -5.41 -0.43 33.30
N SER A 236 -4.29 -1.04 33.67
CA SER A 236 -3.49 -0.64 34.81
C SER A 236 -2.87 0.76 34.70
N ASN A 237 -2.80 1.47 35.79
CA ASN A 237 -2.04 2.71 35.95
C ASN A 237 -0.78 2.53 36.82
N SER A 238 -0.46 1.31 37.26
CA SER A 238 0.75 0.92 37.97
C SER A 238 1.41 -0.23 37.22
N TYR A 239 2.65 -0.59 37.60
CA TYR A 239 3.27 -1.77 37.00
C TYR A 239 2.50 -3.04 37.35
N VAL A 240 2.42 -3.96 36.40
CA VAL A 240 1.76 -5.26 36.56
C VAL A 240 2.75 -6.37 36.90
N PHE A 241 4.01 -6.20 36.49
CA PHE A 241 5.13 -6.98 36.96
C PHE A 241 6.41 -6.14 36.93
N TYR A 242 7.39 -6.58 37.72
CA TYR A 242 8.73 -6.02 37.74
C TYR A 242 9.75 -7.16 37.83
N VAL A 243 10.71 -7.12 36.91
CA VAL A 243 11.85 -8.07 36.85
C VAL A 243 13.12 -7.27 37.05
N PRO A 244 13.78 -7.39 38.22
CA PRO A 244 15.00 -6.64 38.53
C PRO A 244 16.21 -7.18 37.72
N ASN A 245 17.10 -6.28 37.35
CA ASN A 245 18.45 -6.64 36.91
C ASN A 245 19.33 -6.93 38.11
N HIS A 246 19.93 -8.10 38.14
CA HIS A 246 20.98 -8.46 39.11
C HIS A 246 22.36 -8.33 38.46
N ALA A 247 23.40 -8.20 39.27
CA ALA A 247 24.78 -8.06 38.78
C ALA A 247 25.23 -9.27 37.92
N ASP A 248 24.69 -10.44 38.20
CA ASP A 248 24.95 -11.71 37.54
C ASP A 248 23.91 -12.10 36.46
N LYS A 249 22.81 -11.36 36.37
CA LYS A 249 21.68 -11.61 35.46
C LYS A 249 21.13 -10.32 34.85
N VAL A 250 21.97 -9.62 34.12
CA VAL A 250 21.58 -8.41 33.41
C VAL A 250 20.89 -8.79 32.13
N ASN A 251 19.76 -8.12 31.79
CA ASN A 251 18.96 -8.35 30.59
C ASN A 251 18.39 -9.77 30.52
N GLU A 252 17.77 -10.23 31.57
CA GLU A 252 17.03 -11.48 31.54
C GLU A 252 15.85 -11.40 30.56
N GLU A 253 15.65 -12.43 29.76
CA GLU A 253 14.53 -12.51 28.83
C GLU A 253 13.20 -12.52 29.57
N VAL A 254 12.30 -11.64 29.16
CA VAL A 254 10.91 -11.61 29.64
C VAL A 254 9.98 -11.84 28.45
N ILE A 255 9.10 -12.81 28.58
CA ILE A 255 8.10 -13.16 27.57
C ILE A 255 6.72 -12.76 28.11
N VAL A 256 6.00 -11.94 27.34
CA VAL A 256 4.58 -11.64 27.58
C VAL A 256 3.77 -12.28 26.46
N ASN A 257 2.81 -13.15 26.82
CA ASN A 257 1.89 -13.77 25.87
C ASN A 257 0.50 -13.13 26.04
N ILE A 258 -0.14 -12.78 24.93
CA ILE A 258 -1.48 -12.20 24.89
C ILE A 258 -2.35 -13.13 24.04
N ASP A 259 -3.51 -13.54 24.54
CA ASP A 259 -4.61 -14.11 23.76
C ASP A 259 -5.69 -13.05 23.62
N LEU A 260 -5.99 -12.66 22.39
CA LEU A 260 -7.03 -11.68 22.06
C LEU A 260 -8.47 -12.23 22.20
N GLY A 261 -8.60 -13.52 22.61
CA GLY A 261 -9.88 -14.21 22.74
C GLY A 261 -10.53 -14.60 21.39
N LYS A 262 -10.23 -13.87 20.34
CA LYS A 262 -10.68 -14.07 18.97
C LYS A 262 -9.67 -13.51 17.99
N ILE A 263 -9.80 -13.84 16.72
CA ILE A 263 -9.00 -13.19 15.66
C ILE A 263 -9.42 -11.72 15.59
N ARG A 264 -8.44 -10.82 15.67
CA ARG A 264 -8.60 -9.36 15.51
C ARG A 264 -7.62 -8.85 14.45
N LYS A 265 -8.00 -7.79 13.77
CA LYS A 265 -7.15 -7.10 12.79
C LYS A 265 -6.49 -5.91 13.49
N LEU A 266 -5.20 -6.04 13.82
CA LEU A 266 -4.47 -5.01 14.57
C LEU A 266 -3.50 -4.26 13.66
N SER A 267 -3.38 -2.94 13.88
CA SER A 267 -2.38 -2.06 13.29
C SER A 267 -1.09 -1.95 14.13
N GLY A 268 -1.14 -2.42 15.39
CA GLY A 268 0.01 -2.45 16.29
C GLY A 268 -0.37 -2.43 17.75
N LEU A 269 0.64 -2.22 18.58
CA LEU A 269 0.50 -2.13 20.04
C LEU A 269 1.42 -1.06 20.62
N PHE A 270 1.03 -0.54 21.77
CA PHE A 270 1.79 0.44 22.53
C PHE A 270 2.09 -0.12 23.91
N LEU A 271 3.37 -0.10 24.29
CA LEU A 271 3.85 -0.58 25.57
C LEU A 271 4.21 0.61 26.46
N ARG A 272 3.68 0.65 27.66
CA ARG A 272 4.02 1.64 28.66
C ARG A 272 4.75 0.96 29.82
N TYR A 273 5.93 1.46 30.15
CA TYR A 273 6.74 1.02 31.29
C TYR A 273 6.62 1.99 32.47
N PHE A 274 6.92 1.50 33.65
CA PHE A 274 6.79 2.26 34.91
C PHE A 274 7.93 3.25 35.11
N GLY A 275 8.25 4.05 34.15
CA GLY A 275 9.31 5.04 34.20
C GLY A 275 10.46 4.70 33.26
N TRP A 276 11.37 5.64 33.16
CA TRP A 276 12.42 5.64 32.13
C TRP A 276 13.39 4.45 32.29
N TYR A 277 13.85 4.19 33.51
CA TYR A 277 14.84 3.15 33.82
C TYR A 277 14.30 1.72 33.70
N TYR A 278 12.98 1.55 33.67
CA TYR A 278 12.32 0.25 33.60
C TYR A 278 11.86 -0.09 32.19
N SER A 279 12.25 0.71 31.21
CA SER A 279 11.85 0.48 29.80
C SER A 279 12.82 -0.46 29.09
N VAL A 280 12.30 -1.10 28.06
CA VAL A 280 13.07 -2.01 27.21
C VAL A 280 13.80 -1.26 26.09
N LYS A 281 14.94 -1.81 25.65
CA LYS A 281 15.69 -1.34 24.47
C LYS A 281 15.20 -2.00 23.19
N ASP A 282 14.87 -3.29 23.28
CA ASP A 282 14.41 -4.07 22.14
C ASP A 282 13.37 -5.10 22.57
N CYS A 283 12.55 -5.49 21.62
CA CYS A 283 11.71 -6.68 21.75
C CYS A 283 11.50 -7.33 20.38
N ASN A 284 11.30 -8.63 20.40
CA ASN A 284 10.84 -9.43 19.28
C ASN A 284 9.34 -9.68 19.44
N ILE A 285 8.60 -9.60 18.34
CA ILE A 285 7.16 -9.86 18.30
C ILE A 285 6.92 -11.10 17.44
N LEU A 286 6.21 -12.06 18.01
CA LEU A 286 5.69 -13.21 17.29
C LEU A 286 4.17 -13.19 17.35
N THR A 287 3.52 -13.64 16.29
CA THR A 287 2.06 -13.74 16.23
C THR A 287 1.59 -15.10 15.76
N SER A 288 0.38 -15.47 16.15
CA SER A 288 -0.23 -16.74 15.77
C SER A 288 -1.75 -16.62 15.70
N ASN A 289 -2.39 -17.48 14.93
CA ASN A 289 -3.85 -17.63 14.91
C ASN A 289 -4.35 -18.83 15.72
N ASP A 290 -3.50 -19.82 16.01
CA ASP A 290 -3.82 -21.05 16.74
C ASP A 290 -3.16 -21.18 18.12
N GLY A 291 -2.19 -20.32 18.41
CA GLY A 291 -1.42 -20.33 19.68
C GLY A 291 -0.31 -21.38 19.72
N VAL A 292 -0.06 -22.09 18.63
CA VAL A 292 0.95 -23.15 18.49
C VAL A 292 2.05 -22.71 17.51
N ASP A 293 1.65 -22.39 16.30
CA ASP A 293 2.55 -21.97 15.22
C ASP A 293 2.69 -20.44 15.26
N PHE A 294 3.79 -19.98 15.85
CA PHE A 294 4.12 -18.57 15.93
C PHE A 294 5.02 -18.14 14.79
N ILE A 295 4.63 -17.08 14.08
CA ILE A 295 5.39 -16.45 13.01
C ILE A 295 6.14 -15.26 13.61
N ASP A 296 7.45 -15.20 13.38
CA ASP A 296 8.30 -14.08 13.78
C ASP A 296 7.99 -12.86 12.91
N GLN A 297 7.64 -11.75 13.55
CA GLN A 297 7.33 -10.48 12.90
C GLN A 297 8.51 -9.49 12.94
N GLY A 298 9.63 -9.91 13.48
CA GLY A 298 10.85 -9.14 13.58
C GLY A 298 11.10 -8.55 14.96
N THR A 299 12.24 -7.88 15.06
CA THR A 299 12.70 -7.21 16.29
C THR A 299 12.68 -5.71 16.08
N ILE A 300 12.12 -4.98 17.04
CA ILE A 300 12.22 -3.53 17.10
C ILE A 300 13.25 -3.13 18.15
N ASN A 301 14.14 -2.21 17.78
CA ASN A 301 15.14 -1.63 18.68
C ASN A 301 14.90 -0.12 18.80
N TRP A 302 14.66 0.32 20.03
CA TRP A 302 14.47 1.73 20.33
C TRP A 302 15.78 2.35 20.79
N GLY A 303 16.42 3.11 19.91
CA GLY A 303 17.68 3.80 20.19
C GLY A 303 17.60 4.92 21.25
N SER A 304 16.39 5.27 21.70
CA SER A 304 16.16 6.35 22.66
C SER A 304 15.60 5.84 23.98
N PHE A 305 15.93 6.56 25.03
CA PHE A 305 15.48 6.29 26.40
C PHE A 305 14.05 6.84 26.61
N SER A 306 13.05 5.98 26.73
CA SER A 306 11.64 6.37 26.92
C SER A 306 10.84 5.26 27.62
N PRO A 307 9.88 5.57 28.49
CA PRO A 307 8.94 4.60 29.03
C PRO A 307 7.81 4.23 28.05
N TYR A 308 7.77 4.85 26.90
CA TYR A 308 6.71 4.72 25.89
C TYR A 308 7.28 4.05 24.63
N ARG A 309 6.73 2.92 24.24
CA ARG A 309 7.20 2.08 23.13
C ARG A 309 6.09 1.78 22.15
N SER A 310 6.20 2.31 20.95
CA SER A 310 5.29 2.00 19.86
C SER A 310 5.82 0.80 19.06
N VAL A 311 4.96 -0.16 18.79
CA VAL A 311 5.18 -1.26 17.86
C VAL A 311 4.08 -1.16 16.81
N ALA A 312 4.38 -0.54 15.68
CA ALA A 312 3.46 -0.42 14.56
C ALA A 312 3.74 -1.50 13.52
N PHE A 313 2.70 -1.95 12.85
CA PHE A 313 2.82 -2.84 11.71
C PHE A 313 2.79 -2.05 10.40
N TRP A 314 3.36 -2.62 9.32
CA TRP A 314 3.31 -2.01 7.98
C TRP A 314 1.88 -1.78 7.50
N ALA A 315 0.97 -2.69 7.86
CA ALA A 315 -0.46 -2.56 7.62
C ALA A 315 -1.23 -3.39 8.67
N PRO A 316 -2.52 -3.10 8.93
CA PRO A 316 -3.33 -3.92 9.81
C PRO A 316 -3.48 -5.35 9.27
N TYR A 317 -3.24 -6.37 10.10
CA TYR A 317 -3.41 -7.77 9.73
C TYR A 317 -4.02 -8.61 10.85
N GLU A 318 -4.53 -9.79 10.50
CA GLU A 318 -5.28 -10.66 11.38
C GLU A 318 -4.37 -11.54 12.24
N MET A 319 -4.64 -11.56 13.56
CA MET A 319 -3.97 -12.42 14.54
C MET A 319 -4.89 -12.68 15.73
N ARG A 320 -4.64 -13.76 16.46
CA ARG A 320 -5.27 -14.02 17.76
C ARG A 320 -4.28 -13.97 18.90
N TYR A 321 -3.06 -14.45 18.71
CA TYR A 321 -2.05 -14.53 19.77
C TYR A 321 -0.86 -13.63 19.44
N ILE A 322 -0.36 -12.94 20.47
CA ILE A 322 0.83 -12.11 20.38
C ILE A 322 1.80 -12.56 21.48
N ARG A 323 3.06 -12.77 21.09
CA ARG A 323 4.15 -13.00 22.03
C ARG A 323 5.16 -11.87 21.89
N ILE A 324 5.45 -11.22 23.00
CA ILE A 324 6.44 -10.15 23.12
C ILE A 324 7.61 -10.72 23.92
N THR A 325 8.76 -10.86 23.27
CA THR A 325 10.00 -11.31 23.91
C THR A 325 10.95 -10.13 24.04
N THR A 326 11.31 -9.78 25.26
CA THR A 326 12.23 -8.67 25.57
C THR A 326 13.60 -9.20 25.85
N HIS A 327 14.64 -8.64 25.23
CA HIS A 327 16.01 -9.11 25.34
C HIS A 327 16.95 -8.15 26.10
N SER A 328 16.63 -6.85 26.12
CA SER A 328 17.46 -5.87 26.81
C SER A 328 16.69 -4.67 27.37
N TYR A 329 17.23 -4.05 28.40
CA TYR A 329 16.64 -2.94 29.14
C TYR A 329 17.58 -1.75 29.24
N TYR A 330 17.02 -0.57 29.55
CA TYR A 330 17.82 0.62 29.84
C TYR A 330 18.30 0.69 31.28
N GLY A 331 17.60 0.05 32.20
CA GLY A 331 17.96 0.04 33.60
C GLY A 331 19.27 -0.71 33.89
N GLY A 332 20.06 -0.18 34.83
CA GLY A 332 21.26 -0.83 35.35
C GLY A 332 20.95 -1.91 36.40
N THR A 333 21.98 -2.36 37.12
CA THR A 333 21.83 -3.29 38.23
C THR A 333 20.85 -2.73 39.27
N GLY A 334 19.84 -3.52 39.64
CA GLY A 334 18.76 -3.13 40.57
C GLY A 334 17.57 -2.43 39.92
N GLU A 335 17.60 -2.12 38.61
CA GLU A 335 16.50 -1.43 37.95
C GLU A 335 15.67 -2.42 37.07
N GLY A 336 16.19 -3.06 36.05
CA GLY A 336 15.46 -4.09 35.26
C GLY A 336 14.33 -3.57 34.40
N THR A 337 13.21 -4.32 34.33
CA THR A 337 12.02 -3.93 33.55
C THR A 337 10.74 -3.99 34.39
N ALA A 338 9.85 -3.01 34.22
CA ALA A 338 8.54 -2.97 34.86
C ALA A 338 7.46 -2.55 33.84
N LEU A 339 6.73 -3.52 33.34
CA LEU A 339 5.62 -3.25 32.43
C LEU A 339 4.43 -2.67 33.20
N GLN A 340 3.85 -1.59 32.70
CA GLN A 340 2.69 -0.94 33.26
C GLN A 340 1.42 -1.23 32.49
N ARG A 341 1.42 -1.00 31.16
CA ARG A 341 0.23 -1.12 30.33
C ARG A 341 0.58 -1.54 28.90
N ILE A 342 -0.31 -2.30 28.32
CA ILE A 342 -0.35 -2.58 26.89
C ILE A 342 -1.64 -2.00 26.32
N THR A 343 -1.53 -1.25 25.24
CA THR A 343 -2.66 -0.74 24.48
C THR A 343 -2.61 -1.34 23.08
N LEU A 344 -3.73 -1.84 22.57
CA LEU A 344 -3.86 -2.45 21.26
C LEU A 344 -4.59 -1.48 20.32
N TYR A 345 -4.24 -1.48 19.03
CA TYR A 345 -4.81 -0.60 18.00
C TYR A 345 -5.34 -1.42 16.81
N GLU A 346 -6.59 -1.10 16.41
CA GLU A 346 -7.24 -1.62 15.20
C GLU A 346 -7.24 -0.61 14.06
#